data_4b4c4b8f1ab151e6e39e3c2d87a464a4
#
_entry.id   4b4c4b8f1ab151e6e39e3c2d87a464a4
#
_cell.length_a   1.000
_cell.length_b   1.000
_cell.length_c   1.000
_cell.angle_alpha   90.00
_cell.angle_beta   90.00
_cell.angle_gamma   90.00
#
_symmetry.space_group_name_H-M   'P 1'
#
loop_
_entity.id
_entity.type
_entity.pdbx_description
1 polymer ?
#
loop_
_entity_poly.entity_id
_entity_poly.type
_entity_poly.pdbx_seq_one_letter_code
_entity_poly.pdbx_strand_id
1 'polypeptide(L)'
;MKPSPLNLNGLVFKVDVDTYRGLKEGVPALLDLFRETGIRASFFTAMGPDRSGRAVFRVFTKKGFLKKMIRTRAASMYGFSTLLYGTLLPAPKIAASLPHIIRSIPEAGHEIGIHCWDHVKWQDKLDRMSLDQIRTEFNLARSAFREALNRDAASCAAPGWISNAKSLSIQDDAGLAYCSDMRGESPFFPVVDGRRFSTLQIPTTLPTMDEIMGRGAESDNEIADYYLSRLKPGRLHVMTVHAETEGIGKKEAFRRIIEGAQGKLPVLVLSEVARICLEQLENVPLCEVLYGLVPGRAGELSIQGKRIHGNTTA
;
A
#
# COMPACT_ATOMS: atom_id res chain seq x y z
N MET A 1 -0.46 34.72 6.58
CA MET A 1 -0.59 34.32 5.15
C MET A 1 -1.24 32.95 5.11
N LYS A 2 -2.18 32.68 4.21
CA LYS A 2 -2.63 31.30 4.01
C LYS A 2 -1.47 30.51 3.39
N PRO A 3 -1.13 29.32 3.89
CA PRO A 3 -0.09 28.50 3.29
C PRO A 3 -0.44 28.20 1.84
N SER A 4 0.53 28.33 0.96
CA SER A 4 0.35 27.93 -0.45
C SER A 4 0.07 26.45 -0.52
N PRO A 5 -0.79 25.97 -1.42
CA PRO A 5 -1.01 24.54 -1.55
C PRO A 5 0.29 23.85 -1.98
N LEU A 6 0.54 22.64 -1.45
CA LEU A 6 1.60 21.76 -1.93
C LEU A 6 1.46 21.58 -3.44
N ASN A 7 2.46 22.00 -4.20
CA ASN A 7 2.46 21.83 -5.65
C ASN A 7 3.03 20.44 -5.99
N LEU A 8 2.20 19.41 -5.87
CA LEU A 8 2.56 18.04 -6.21
C LEU A 8 1.94 17.67 -7.57
N ASN A 9 2.79 17.30 -8.51
CA ASN A 9 2.39 16.86 -9.83
C ASN A 9 3.14 15.56 -10.16
N GLY A 10 2.41 14.44 -10.28
CA GLY A 10 3.05 13.16 -10.63
C GLY A 10 2.17 11.96 -10.41
N LEU A 11 2.65 10.84 -10.91
CA LEU A 11 2.08 9.51 -10.71
C LEU A 11 3.07 8.66 -9.92
N VAL A 12 2.61 7.99 -8.89
CA VAL A 12 3.38 7.02 -8.11
C VAL A 12 2.73 5.64 -8.26
N PHE A 13 3.54 4.65 -8.56
CA PHE A 13 3.16 3.25 -8.44
C PHE A 13 3.66 2.71 -7.10
N LYS A 14 2.72 2.50 -6.18
CA LYS A 14 2.95 1.86 -4.88
C LYS A 14 2.63 0.38 -5.03
N VAL A 15 3.64 -0.48 -4.90
CA VAL A 15 3.50 -1.92 -5.06
C VAL A 15 3.44 -2.60 -3.70
N ASP A 16 2.28 -3.14 -3.35
CA ASP A 16 2.09 -3.97 -2.16
C ASP A 16 2.34 -5.44 -2.52
N VAL A 17 3.18 -6.12 -1.73
CA VAL A 17 3.54 -7.53 -1.89
C VAL A 17 3.02 -8.28 -0.66
N ASP A 18 1.83 -8.87 -0.81
CA ASP A 18 1.06 -9.40 0.31
C ASP A 18 1.40 -10.86 0.64
N THR A 19 1.84 -11.62 -0.38
CA THR A 19 1.94 -13.08 -0.31
C THR A 19 3.29 -13.62 -0.77
N TYR A 20 3.57 -14.86 -0.39
CA TYR A 20 4.73 -15.59 -0.89
C TYR A 20 4.74 -15.70 -2.42
N ARG A 21 3.56 -15.91 -3.04
CA ARG A 21 3.43 -15.98 -4.50
C ARG A 21 3.67 -14.64 -5.15
N GLY A 22 3.14 -13.56 -4.57
CA GLY A 22 3.39 -12.20 -5.05
C GLY A 22 4.88 -11.86 -5.06
N LEU A 23 5.60 -12.22 -4.00
CA LEU A 23 7.05 -12.06 -3.95
C LEU A 23 7.75 -12.94 -5.00
N LYS A 24 7.39 -14.22 -5.10
CA LYS A 24 8.08 -15.21 -5.94
C LYS A 24 7.88 -14.98 -7.43
N GLU A 25 6.66 -14.67 -7.85
CA GLU A 25 6.26 -14.59 -9.27
C GLU A 25 5.96 -13.15 -9.70
N GLY A 26 5.24 -12.40 -8.86
CA GLY A 26 4.77 -11.06 -9.19
C GLY A 26 5.89 -10.03 -9.20
N VAL A 27 6.75 -10.04 -8.18
CA VAL A 27 7.85 -9.06 -8.08
C VAL A 27 8.81 -9.18 -9.26
N PRO A 28 9.35 -10.35 -9.66
CA PRO A 28 10.21 -10.44 -10.83
C PRO A 28 9.53 -9.95 -12.11
N ALA A 29 8.26 -10.29 -12.31
CA ALA A 29 7.50 -9.86 -13.48
C ALA A 29 7.27 -8.33 -13.52
N LEU A 30 7.08 -7.69 -12.36
CA LEU A 30 6.99 -6.23 -12.25
C LEU A 30 8.34 -5.55 -12.45
N LEU A 31 9.43 -6.10 -11.91
CA LEU A 31 10.78 -5.57 -12.13
C LEU A 31 11.16 -5.59 -13.62
N ASP A 32 10.80 -6.66 -14.33
CA ASP A 32 11.00 -6.74 -15.79
C ASP A 32 10.18 -5.66 -16.51
N LEU A 33 8.90 -5.49 -16.14
CA LEU A 33 8.04 -4.48 -16.74
C LEU A 33 8.57 -3.06 -16.48
N PHE A 34 9.00 -2.76 -15.26
CA PHE A 34 9.53 -1.45 -14.90
C PHE A 34 10.88 -1.17 -15.60
N ARG A 35 11.73 -2.19 -15.79
CA ARG A 35 12.95 -2.07 -16.57
C ARG A 35 12.65 -1.77 -18.04
N GLU A 36 11.69 -2.47 -18.66
CA GLU A 36 11.27 -2.26 -20.04
C GLU A 36 10.69 -0.85 -20.28
N THR A 37 9.97 -0.34 -19.31
CA THR A 37 9.31 0.98 -19.37
C THR A 37 10.14 2.13 -18.80
N GLY A 38 11.28 1.84 -18.18
CA GLY A 38 12.19 2.85 -17.63
C GLY A 38 11.65 3.61 -16.43
N ILE A 39 10.67 3.04 -15.68
CA ILE A 39 10.08 3.70 -14.51
C ILE A 39 10.54 3.08 -13.20
N ARG A 40 10.43 3.86 -12.11
CA ARG A 40 10.66 3.40 -10.74
C ARG A 40 9.35 3.33 -9.97
N ALA A 41 9.31 2.46 -8.96
CA ALA A 41 8.14 2.26 -8.10
C ALA A 41 8.56 2.12 -6.64
N SER A 42 7.60 2.25 -5.72
CA SER A 42 7.79 2.08 -4.27
C SER A 42 7.14 0.78 -3.83
N PHE A 43 7.95 -0.19 -3.45
CA PHE A 43 7.49 -1.51 -2.99
C PHE A 43 7.31 -1.54 -1.48
N PHE A 44 6.28 -2.22 -1.01
CA PHE A 44 6.04 -2.54 0.39
C PHE A 44 5.79 -4.03 0.53
N THR A 45 6.66 -4.72 1.27
CA THR A 45 6.66 -6.19 1.32
C THR A 45 6.24 -6.69 2.69
N ALA A 46 5.30 -7.64 2.72
CA ALA A 46 5.02 -8.42 3.91
C ALA A 46 6.25 -9.27 4.25
N MET A 47 6.72 -9.18 5.51
CA MET A 47 8.01 -9.73 5.90
C MET A 47 7.90 -11.10 6.58
N GLY A 48 6.74 -11.43 7.13
CA GLY A 48 6.53 -12.62 7.95
C GLY A 48 5.84 -13.78 7.23
N PRO A 49 5.02 -14.56 7.96
CA PRO A 49 4.38 -15.75 7.40
C PRO A 49 3.21 -15.39 6.48
N ASP A 50 3.15 -16.02 5.31
CA ASP A 50 1.96 -15.98 4.45
C ASP A 50 0.83 -16.82 5.04
N ARG A 51 -0.14 -16.16 5.62
CA ARG A 51 -1.34 -16.78 6.19
C ARG A 51 -2.60 -16.46 5.39
N SER A 52 -2.46 -16.24 4.10
CA SER A 52 -3.57 -15.82 3.22
C SER A 52 -4.74 -16.78 3.21
N GLY A 53 -4.52 -18.07 3.43
CA GLY A 53 -5.61 -19.06 3.57
C GLY A 53 -6.57 -18.73 4.72
N ARG A 54 -6.09 -18.06 5.78
CA ARG A 54 -6.97 -17.64 6.89
C ARG A 54 -7.98 -16.57 6.49
N ALA A 55 -7.72 -15.85 5.40
CA ALA A 55 -8.67 -14.86 4.89
C ALA A 55 -10.00 -15.50 4.42
N VAL A 56 -10.06 -16.82 4.19
CA VAL A 56 -11.31 -17.52 3.89
C VAL A 56 -12.36 -17.32 4.99
N PHE A 57 -11.94 -17.20 6.25
CA PHE A 57 -12.86 -16.95 7.38
C PHE A 57 -13.57 -15.59 7.29
N ARG A 58 -13.08 -14.66 6.44
CA ARG A 58 -13.75 -13.38 6.17
C ARG A 58 -15.10 -13.56 5.47
N VAL A 59 -15.33 -14.72 4.83
CA VAL A 59 -16.66 -15.07 4.26
C VAL A 59 -17.72 -15.00 5.35
N PHE A 60 -17.40 -15.38 6.58
CA PHE A 60 -18.32 -15.37 7.72
C PHE A 60 -18.34 -14.06 8.49
N THR A 61 -17.30 -13.23 8.36
CA THR A 61 -17.11 -12.03 9.21
C THR A 61 -17.22 -10.71 8.46
N LYS A 62 -17.01 -10.70 7.13
CA LYS A 62 -17.04 -9.47 6.32
C LYS A 62 -18.09 -9.57 5.20
N LYS A 63 -19.16 -8.77 5.35
CA LYS A 63 -20.24 -8.69 4.34
C LYS A 63 -19.68 -8.36 2.96
N GLY A 64 -20.09 -9.10 1.94
CA GLY A 64 -19.66 -8.89 0.55
C GLY A 64 -18.31 -9.51 0.16
N PHE A 65 -17.58 -10.13 1.10
CA PHE A 65 -16.25 -10.70 0.81
C PHE A 65 -16.34 -11.84 -0.23
N LEU A 66 -17.28 -12.78 -0.09
CA LEU A 66 -17.48 -13.86 -1.06
C LEU A 66 -17.81 -13.32 -2.46
N LYS A 67 -18.71 -12.33 -2.53
CA LYS A 67 -19.07 -11.68 -3.81
C LYS A 67 -17.86 -11.02 -4.46
N LYS A 68 -16.99 -10.38 -3.66
CA LYS A 68 -15.72 -9.82 -4.14
C LYS A 68 -14.81 -10.91 -4.69
N MET A 69 -14.58 -12.00 -3.98
CA MET A 69 -13.72 -13.12 -4.42
C MET A 69 -14.15 -13.72 -5.74
N ILE A 70 -15.46 -13.93 -5.92
CA ILE A 70 -16.02 -14.45 -7.18
C ILE A 70 -15.82 -13.46 -8.30
N ARG A 71 -16.16 -12.19 -8.09
CA ARG A 71 -16.05 -11.10 -9.07
C ARG A 71 -14.63 -10.91 -9.58
N THR A 72 -13.65 -10.93 -8.68
CA THR A 72 -12.24 -10.71 -9.01
C THR A 72 -11.52 -11.99 -9.46
N ARG A 73 -12.19 -13.14 -9.50
CA ARG A 73 -11.57 -14.45 -9.76
C ARG A 73 -10.33 -14.69 -8.88
N ALA A 74 -10.42 -14.31 -7.60
CA ALA A 74 -9.31 -14.29 -6.66
C ALA A 74 -8.51 -15.61 -6.61
N ALA A 75 -9.19 -16.76 -6.72
CA ALA A 75 -8.55 -18.07 -6.72
C ALA A 75 -7.53 -18.24 -7.85
N SER A 76 -7.80 -17.71 -9.05
CA SER A 76 -6.85 -17.77 -10.18
C SER A 76 -5.70 -16.79 -10.03
N MET A 77 -5.93 -15.62 -9.42
CA MET A 77 -4.88 -14.62 -9.21
C MET A 77 -3.93 -14.99 -8.07
N TYR A 78 -4.47 -15.38 -6.92
CA TYR A 78 -3.64 -15.73 -5.75
C TYR A 78 -3.06 -17.14 -5.81
N GLY A 79 -3.64 -18.04 -6.61
CA GLY A 79 -3.21 -19.44 -6.71
C GLY A 79 -3.78 -20.32 -5.58
N PHE A 80 -3.96 -21.59 -5.89
CA PHE A 80 -4.62 -22.53 -4.98
C PHE A 80 -3.83 -22.77 -3.68
N SER A 81 -2.50 -22.88 -3.77
CA SER A 81 -1.64 -23.07 -2.58
C SER A 81 -1.72 -21.90 -1.60
N THR A 82 -1.76 -20.67 -2.09
CA THR A 82 -1.89 -19.45 -1.27
C THR A 82 -3.18 -19.47 -0.45
N LEU A 83 -4.28 -19.97 -1.02
CA LEU A 83 -5.55 -20.10 -0.31
C LEU A 83 -5.53 -21.15 0.81
N LEU A 84 -4.51 -21.99 0.86
CA LEU A 84 -4.34 -23.03 1.89
C LEU A 84 -3.28 -22.66 2.93
N TYR A 85 -2.43 -21.66 2.68
CA TYR A 85 -1.34 -21.28 3.59
C TYR A 85 -1.87 -20.80 4.96
N GLY A 86 -1.31 -21.35 6.02
CA GLY A 86 -1.69 -21.05 7.40
C GLY A 86 -3.03 -21.67 7.84
N THR A 87 -3.61 -22.55 7.01
CA THR A 87 -4.76 -23.43 7.33
C THR A 87 -4.39 -24.89 7.10
N LEU A 88 -4.52 -25.40 5.89
CA LEU A 88 -4.20 -26.78 5.52
C LEU A 88 -2.72 -26.97 5.15
N LEU A 89 -2.04 -25.92 4.72
CA LEU A 89 -0.61 -25.94 4.42
C LEU A 89 0.16 -25.03 5.38
N PRO A 90 1.43 -25.38 5.69
CA PRO A 90 2.31 -24.50 6.44
C PRO A 90 2.40 -23.11 5.79
N ALA A 91 2.45 -22.06 6.60
CA ALA A 91 2.65 -20.69 6.11
C ALA A 91 4.14 -20.45 5.79
N PRO A 92 4.52 -20.25 4.51
CA PRO A 92 5.90 -19.92 4.18
C PRO A 92 6.26 -18.53 4.76
N LYS A 93 7.49 -18.37 5.22
CA LYS A 93 8.02 -17.08 5.66
C LYS A 93 8.43 -16.28 4.43
N ILE A 94 7.67 -15.24 4.07
CA ILE A 94 7.82 -14.49 2.81
C ILE A 94 9.26 -13.99 2.64
N ALA A 95 9.73 -13.12 3.52
CA ALA A 95 11.07 -12.53 3.41
C ALA A 95 12.19 -13.56 3.55
N ALA A 96 12.11 -14.41 4.56
CA ALA A 96 13.18 -15.36 4.87
C ALA A 96 13.33 -16.47 3.80
N SER A 97 12.26 -16.80 3.07
CA SER A 97 12.32 -17.84 2.03
C SER A 97 12.92 -17.32 0.71
N LEU A 98 12.79 -16.03 0.42
CA LEU A 98 13.17 -15.43 -0.87
C LEU A 98 13.96 -14.11 -0.69
N PRO A 99 15.01 -14.07 0.16
CA PRO A 99 15.72 -12.83 0.45
C PRO A 99 16.42 -12.23 -0.79
N HIS A 100 16.78 -13.06 -1.77
CA HIS A 100 17.38 -12.60 -3.03
C HIS A 100 16.40 -11.78 -3.87
N ILE A 101 15.10 -12.11 -3.88
CA ILE A 101 14.08 -11.32 -4.60
C ILE A 101 13.86 -9.99 -3.87
N ILE A 102 13.84 -9.98 -2.53
CA ILE A 102 13.76 -8.73 -1.77
C ILE A 102 14.93 -7.80 -2.12
N ARG A 103 16.15 -8.34 -2.20
CA ARG A 103 17.35 -7.56 -2.57
C ARG A 103 17.31 -7.04 -3.99
N SER A 104 16.76 -7.81 -4.93
CA SER A 104 16.68 -7.38 -6.34
C SER A 104 15.82 -6.11 -6.54
N ILE A 105 14.90 -5.79 -5.61
CA ILE A 105 14.08 -4.58 -5.69
C ILE A 105 14.95 -3.31 -5.62
N PRO A 106 15.72 -3.05 -4.55
CA PRO A 106 16.59 -1.87 -4.51
C PRO A 106 17.77 -1.96 -5.48
N GLU A 107 18.27 -3.16 -5.81
CA GLU A 107 19.31 -3.35 -6.82
C GLU A 107 18.83 -2.91 -8.22
N ALA A 108 17.54 -3.02 -8.51
CA ALA A 108 16.92 -2.50 -9.73
C ALA A 108 16.55 -1.00 -9.64
N GLY A 109 16.93 -0.30 -8.57
CA GLY A 109 16.70 1.13 -8.40
C GLY A 109 15.32 1.52 -7.86
N HIS A 110 14.54 0.55 -7.39
CA HIS A 110 13.23 0.81 -6.78
C HIS A 110 13.35 1.09 -5.30
N GLU A 111 12.35 1.76 -4.74
CA GLU A 111 12.20 1.94 -3.31
C GLU A 111 11.58 0.68 -2.68
N ILE A 112 12.00 0.37 -1.44
CA ILE A 112 11.40 -0.71 -0.66
C ILE A 112 11.18 -0.29 0.79
N GLY A 113 9.98 -0.57 1.31
CA GLY A 113 9.54 -0.40 2.69
C GLY A 113 8.84 -1.65 3.23
N ILE A 114 8.38 -1.56 4.48
CA ILE A 114 7.67 -2.63 5.17
C ILE A 114 6.16 -2.53 4.88
N HIS A 115 5.54 -3.66 4.49
CA HIS A 115 4.09 -3.75 4.46
C HIS A 115 3.55 -4.16 5.85
N CYS A 116 4.03 -5.27 6.40
CA CYS A 116 3.69 -5.78 7.74
C CYS A 116 4.54 -6.99 8.09
N TRP A 117 4.30 -7.58 9.29
CA TRP A 117 4.73 -8.93 9.60
C TRP A 117 3.71 -9.97 9.13
N ASP A 118 2.48 -9.94 9.64
CA ASP A 118 1.39 -10.86 9.29
C ASP A 118 0.22 -10.06 8.69
N HIS A 119 0.06 -10.14 7.37
CA HIS A 119 -0.91 -9.38 6.61
C HIS A 119 -2.37 -9.66 7.05
N VAL A 120 -2.72 -10.92 7.26
CA VAL A 120 -4.08 -11.30 7.66
C VAL A 120 -4.37 -10.90 9.10
N LYS A 121 -3.39 -11.10 9.99
CA LYS A 121 -3.52 -10.69 11.40
C LYS A 121 -3.69 -9.20 11.53
N TRP A 122 -2.91 -8.41 10.79
CA TRP A 122 -3.03 -6.96 10.77
C TRP A 122 -4.43 -6.53 10.33
N GLN A 123 -4.89 -6.97 9.18
CA GLN A 123 -6.19 -6.58 8.65
C GLN A 123 -7.40 -7.01 9.49
N ASP A 124 -7.30 -8.13 10.19
CA ASP A 124 -8.46 -8.70 10.89
C ASP A 124 -8.47 -8.44 12.39
N LYS A 125 -7.33 -8.02 12.97
CA LYS A 125 -7.20 -7.94 14.42
C LYS A 125 -6.60 -6.63 14.95
N LEU A 126 -6.15 -5.69 14.09
CA LEU A 126 -5.44 -4.48 14.53
C LEU A 126 -6.20 -3.72 15.64
N ASP A 127 -7.51 -3.55 15.51
CA ASP A 127 -8.31 -2.80 16.47
C ASP A 127 -8.34 -3.45 17.86
N ARG A 128 -8.23 -4.79 17.90
CA ARG A 128 -8.27 -5.58 19.12
C ARG A 128 -6.89 -5.83 19.71
N MET A 129 -5.82 -5.49 18.99
CA MET A 129 -4.45 -5.66 19.47
C MET A 129 -4.09 -4.58 20.50
N SER A 130 -3.35 -4.97 21.54
CA SER A 130 -2.71 -4.03 22.44
C SER A 130 -1.57 -3.29 21.73
N LEU A 131 -1.11 -2.18 22.32
CA LEU A 131 0.04 -1.43 21.81
C LEU A 131 1.29 -2.34 21.70
N ASP A 132 1.52 -3.19 22.70
CA ASP A 132 2.67 -4.10 22.74
C ASP A 132 2.57 -5.20 21.69
N GLN A 133 1.38 -5.68 21.39
CA GLN A 133 1.17 -6.65 20.32
C GLN A 133 1.47 -6.03 18.95
N ILE A 134 1.03 -4.79 18.70
CA ILE A 134 1.30 -4.08 17.46
C ILE A 134 2.80 -3.78 17.35
N ARG A 135 3.42 -3.33 18.46
CA ARG A 135 4.88 -3.08 18.51
C ARG A 135 5.68 -4.35 18.23
N THR A 136 5.24 -5.49 18.75
CA THR A 136 5.88 -6.80 18.48
C THR A 136 5.80 -7.16 16.99
N GLU A 137 4.63 -7.05 16.37
CA GLU A 137 4.46 -7.29 14.91
C GLU A 137 5.34 -6.36 14.08
N PHE A 138 5.38 -5.08 14.44
CA PHE A 138 6.19 -4.09 13.73
C PHE A 138 7.70 -4.35 13.89
N ASN A 139 8.16 -4.69 15.08
CA ASN A 139 9.56 -5.01 15.35
C ASN A 139 10.00 -6.30 14.66
N LEU A 140 9.15 -7.32 14.59
CA LEU A 140 9.43 -8.54 13.82
C LEU A 140 9.61 -8.22 12.32
N ALA A 141 8.75 -7.37 11.77
CA ALA A 141 8.86 -6.95 10.38
C ALA A 141 10.15 -6.14 10.13
N ARG A 142 10.51 -5.20 11.04
CA ARG A 142 11.78 -4.45 10.97
C ARG A 142 13.00 -5.35 11.05
N SER A 143 12.98 -6.32 11.93
CA SER A 143 14.11 -7.25 12.08
C SER A 143 14.31 -8.08 10.81
N ALA A 144 13.23 -8.62 10.24
CA ALA A 144 13.30 -9.39 9.00
C ALA A 144 13.73 -8.51 7.79
N PHE A 145 13.29 -7.25 7.75
CA PHE A 145 13.72 -6.29 6.75
C PHE A 145 15.23 -6.01 6.86
N ARG A 146 15.72 -5.76 8.07
CA ARG A 146 17.15 -5.54 8.34
C ARG A 146 17.98 -6.78 8.00
N GLU A 147 17.50 -7.98 8.32
CA GLU A 147 18.16 -9.24 7.97
C GLU A 147 18.26 -9.42 6.43
N ALA A 148 17.20 -9.08 5.69
CA ALA A 148 17.19 -9.23 4.24
C ALA A 148 18.04 -8.18 3.52
N LEU A 149 18.08 -6.92 4.00
CA LEU A 149 18.61 -5.76 3.28
C LEU A 149 19.82 -5.08 3.95
N ASN A 150 20.23 -5.54 5.14
CA ASN A 150 21.32 -4.96 5.94
C ASN A 150 21.16 -3.45 6.21
N ARG A 151 19.92 -2.97 6.31
CA ARG A 151 19.59 -1.57 6.64
C ARG A 151 18.21 -1.49 7.29
N ASP A 152 17.93 -0.38 7.96
CA ASP A 152 16.61 -0.10 8.50
C ASP A 152 15.62 0.33 7.41
N ALA A 153 14.34 0.03 7.63
CA ALA A 153 13.27 0.53 6.79
C ALA A 153 13.00 2.01 7.12
N ALA A 154 12.91 2.85 6.11
CA ALA A 154 12.57 4.26 6.24
C ALA A 154 11.06 4.53 6.13
N SER A 155 10.28 3.56 5.67
CA SER A 155 8.86 3.73 5.39
C SER A 155 8.08 2.45 5.60
N CYS A 156 6.76 2.58 5.78
CA CYS A 156 5.84 1.45 5.77
C CYS A 156 4.52 1.79 5.07
N ALA A 157 3.73 0.73 4.80
CA ALA A 157 2.37 0.84 4.29
C ALA A 157 1.50 -0.24 4.94
N ALA A 158 0.37 0.17 5.52
CA ALA A 158 -0.49 -0.75 6.26
C ALA A 158 -1.33 -1.65 5.33
N PRO A 159 -1.46 -2.96 5.63
CA PRO A 159 -2.35 -3.86 4.95
C PRO A 159 -3.79 -3.37 4.90
N GLY A 160 -4.34 -3.29 3.69
CA GLY A 160 -5.73 -2.91 3.46
C GLY A 160 -6.10 -1.51 3.91
N TRP A 161 -5.13 -0.62 4.08
CA TRP A 161 -5.29 0.75 4.62
C TRP A 161 -5.94 0.76 6.00
N ILE A 162 -5.57 -0.19 6.86
CA ILE A 162 -6.08 -0.28 8.24
C ILE A 162 -5.00 0.23 9.19
N SER A 163 -5.28 1.35 9.84
CA SER A 163 -4.43 1.98 10.85
C SER A 163 -5.27 2.48 12.01
N ASN A 164 -4.67 2.74 13.16
CA ASN A 164 -5.28 3.35 14.31
C ASN A 164 -4.25 4.16 15.12
N ALA A 165 -4.69 4.89 16.16
CA ALA A 165 -3.81 5.70 16.97
C ALA A 165 -2.61 4.94 17.55
N LYS A 166 -2.77 3.64 17.86
CA LYS A 166 -1.67 2.80 18.37
C LYS A 166 -0.63 2.52 17.32
N SER A 167 -1.04 2.17 16.09
CA SER A 167 -0.11 1.91 14.98
C SER A 167 0.63 3.19 14.56
N LEU A 168 -0.07 4.33 14.49
CA LEU A 168 0.53 5.62 14.20
C LEU A 168 1.56 6.03 15.26
N SER A 169 1.28 5.78 16.55
CA SER A 169 2.24 6.04 17.63
C SER A 169 3.54 5.25 17.48
N ILE A 170 3.44 3.98 17.04
CA ILE A 170 4.63 3.13 16.81
C ILE A 170 5.44 3.62 15.63
N GLN A 171 4.80 4.17 14.61
CA GLN A 171 5.48 4.76 13.45
C GLN A 171 6.24 6.04 13.84
N ASP A 172 5.63 6.89 14.67
CA ASP A 172 6.29 8.07 15.24
C ASP A 172 7.50 7.66 16.09
N ASP A 173 7.31 6.70 17.01
CA ASP A 173 8.39 6.16 17.86
C ASP A 173 9.54 5.56 17.03
N ALA A 174 9.23 5.01 15.86
CA ALA A 174 10.19 4.38 14.96
C ALA A 174 10.97 5.38 14.10
N GLY A 175 10.55 6.64 14.05
CA GLY A 175 11.17 7.69 13.26
C GLY A 175 11.10 7.44 11.74
N LEU A 176 9.99 6.86 11.26
CA LEU A 176 9.82 6.64 9.83
C LEU A 176 9.71 7.98 9.09
N ALA A 177 10.32 8.05 7.91
CA ALA A 177 10.27 9.26 7.08
C ALA A 177 8.85 9.54 6.57
N TYR A 178 8.11 8.48 6.23
CA TYR A 178 6.71 8.55 5.83
C TYR A 178 6.05 7.17 5.89
N CYS A 179 4.71 7.17 5.84
CA CYS A 179 3.90 5.96 5.66
C CYS A 179 2.85 6.15 4.56
N SER A 180 2.32 5.04 4.05
CA SER A 180 1.22 5.03 3.06
C SER A 180 0.11 4.08 3.50
N ASP A 181 -0.50 4.41 4.64
CA ASP A 181 -1.41 3.54 5.37
C ASP A 181 -2.89 3.81 5.08
N MET A 182 -3.21 4.87 4.34
CA MET A 182 -4.56 5.41 4.26
C MET A 182 -4.99 5.69 2.83
N ARG A 183 -6.29 5.86 2.64
CA ARG A 183 -6.87 6.41 1.42
C ARG A 183 -7.05 7.92 1.61
N GLY A 184 -6.87 8.69 0.54
CA GLY A 184 -7.01 10.15 0.63
C GLY A 184 -6.73 10.85 -0.68
N GLU A 185 -6.55 12.16 -0.62
CA GLU A 185 -6.35 13.01 -1.79
C GLU A 185 -4.93 13.59 -1.91
N SER A 186 -4.26 13.82 -0.76
CA SER A 186 -2.95 14.49 -0.72
C SER A 186 -2.17 14.08 0.53
N PRO A 187 -0.83 14.25 0.57
CA PRO A 187 -0.05 14.04 1.77
C PRO A 187 -0.53 14.91 2.95
N PHE A 188 -0.45 14.36 4.17
CA PHE A 188 -0.93 15.02 5.39
C PHE A 188 -0.30 14.43 6.65
N PHE A 189 -0.39 15.17 7.74
CA PHE A 189 -0.12 14.62 9.07
C PHE A 189 -1.44 14.22 9.74
N PRO A 190 -1.55 12.98 10.26
CA PRO A 190 -2.81 12.47 10.78
C PRO A 190 -3.13 13.01 12.18
N VAL A 191 -4.44 13.18 12.44
CA VAL A 191 -4.98 13.49 13.75
C VAL A 191 -6.07 12.47 14.06
N VAL A 192 -5.95 11.79 15.20
CA VAL A 192 -6.95 10.83 15.69
C VAL A 192 -7.34 11.26 17.10
N ASP A 193 -8.63 11.45 17.35
CA ASP A 193 -9.18 11.87 18.65
C ASP A 193 -8.47 13.10 19.25
N GLY A 194 -8.14 14.08 18.41
CA GLY A 194 -7.42 15.30 18.78
C GLY A 194 -5.92 15.15 18.97
N ARG A 195 -5.37 13.93 18.97
CA ARG A 195 -3.92 13.67 19.02
C ARG A 195 -3.30 13.79 17.65
N ARG A 196 -2.26 14.60 17.52
CA ARG A 196 -1.44 14.75 16.30
C ARG A 196 -0.36 13.71 16.26
N PHE A 197 -0.05 13.22 15.04
CA PHE A 197 1.04 12.30 14.76
C PHE A 197 2.03 12.97 13.79
N SER A 198 3.30 12.65 13.94
CA SER A 198 4.41 13.32 13.27
C SER A 198 4.88 12.61 11.99
N THR A 199 4.50 11.35 11.81
CA THR A 199 4.87 10.61 10.60
C THR A 199 3.97 11.02 9.43
N LEU A 200 4.58 11.53 8.36
CA LEU A 200 3.88 11.94 7.14
C LEU A 200 3.11 10.75 6.54
N GLN A 201 1.84 10.96 6.21
CA GLN A 201 1.03 10.00 5.45
C GLN A 201 0.93 10.45 4.00
N ILE A 202 1.30 9.56 3.07
CA ILE A 202 1.10 9.73 1.63
C ILE A 202 0.04 8.73 1.19
N PRO A 203 -1.23 9.16 1.07
CA PRO A 203 -2.34 8.24 0.87
C PRO A 203 -2.40 7.69 -0.56
N THR A 204 -2.99 6.51 -0.72
CA THR A 204 -3.45 6.01 -2.02
C THR A 204 -4.62 6.86 -2.50
N THR A 205 -4.50 7.48 -3.69
CA THR A 205 -5.48 8.43 -4.23
C THR A 205 -6.38 7.83 -5.30
N LEU A 206 -5.90 6.78 -5.98
CA LEU A 206 -6.67 6.08 -7.01
C LEU A 206 -7.29 4.80 -6.46
N PRO A 207 -8.42 4.32 -7.00
CA PRO A 207 -8.90 2.98 -6.68
C PRO A 207 -7.88 1.92 -7.09
N THR A 208 -7.90 0.77 -6.44
CA THR A 208 -7.11 -0.38 -6.88
C THR A 208 -7.80 -1.14 -8.00
N MET A 209 -7.03 -1.94 -8.75
CA MET A 209 -7.59 -2.67 -9.88
C MET A 209 -8.72 -3.64 -9.45
N ASP A 210 -8.57 -4.30 -8.32
CA ASP A 210 -9.61 -5.19 -7.77
C ASP A 210 -10.89 -4.46 -7.29
N GLU A 211 -10.83 -3.15 -7.06
CA GLU A 211 -12.00 -2.33 -6.75
C GLU A 211 -12.85 -2.04 -7.99
N ILE A 212 -12.22 -1.92 -9.16
CA ILE A 212 -12.91 -1.54 -10.42
C ILE A 212 -13.28 -2.73 -11.29
N MET A 213 -12.52 -3.83 -11.25
CA MET A 213 -12.81 -5.04 -12.03
C MET A 213 -14.22 -5.57 -11.77
N GLY A 214 -14.98 -5.85 -12.84
CA GLY A 214 -16.37 -6.28 -12.77
C GLY A 214 -17.32 -5.21 -12.19
N ARG A 215 -16.93 -3.93 -12.28
CA ARG A 215 -17.71 -2.77 -11.86
C ARG A 215 -17.60 -1.63 -12.90
N GLY A 216 -17.62 -1.97 -14.17
CA GLY A 216 -17.51 -1.04 -15.30
C GLY A 216 -16.13 -1.02 -15.97
N ALA A 217 -15.24 -1.94 -15.60
CA ALA A 217 -14.00 -2.21 -16.32
C ALA A 217 -13.75 -3.73 -16.29
N GLU A 218 -13.83 -4.41 -17.41
CA GLU A 218 -13.73 -5.87 -17.51
C GLU A 218 -12.53 -6.30 -18.35
N SER A 219 -12.31 -5.64 -19.48
CA SER A 219 -11.16 -5.85 -20.35
C SER A 219 -9.94 -5.06 -19.87
N ASP A 220 -8.76 -5.48 -20.31
CA ASP A 220 -7.51 -4.77 -20.00
C ASP A 220 -7.49 -3.35 -20.56
N ASN A 221 -8.16 -3.11 -21.71
CA ASN A 221 -8.32 -1.78 -22.29
C ASN A 221 -9.21 -0.89 -21.40
N GLU A 222 -10.38 -1.36 -21.01
CA GLU A 222 -11.30 -0.60 -20.15
C GLU A 222 -10.68 -0.27 -18.80
N ILE A 223 -9.88 -1.20 -18.25
CA ILE A 223 -9.11 -0.96 -17.01
C ILE A 223 -8.08 0.15 -17.24
N ALA A 224 -7.32 0.10 -18.33
CA ALA A 224 -6.34 1.14 -18.64
C ALA A 224 -7.02 2.49 -18.86
N ASP A 225 -8.07 2.55 -19.67
CA ASP A 225 -8.83 3.79 -19.96
C ASP A 225 -9.43 4.38 -18.69
N TYR A 226 -9.91 3.55 -17.77
CA TYR A 226 -10.42 3.98 -16.46
C TYR A 226 -9.38 4.78 -15.68
N TYR A 227 -8.14 4.30 -15.60
CA TYR A 227 -7.06 5.00 -14.90
C TYR A 227 -6.60 6.23 -15.68
N LEU A 228 -6.34 6.08 -16.98
CA LEU A 228 -5.78 7.14 -17.82
C LEU A 228 -6.70 8.36 -17.91
N SER A 229 -8.02 8.17 -17.88
CA SER A 229 -9.01 9.27 -17.85
C SER A 229 -9.02 10.05 -16.53
N ARG A 230 -8.48 9.48 -15.45
CA ARG A 230 -8.41 10.09 -14.11
C ARG A 230 -7.11 10.80 -13.82
N LEU A 231 -6.07 10.55 -14.59
CA LEU A 231 -4.80 11.25 -14.45
C LEU A 231 -4.94 12.70 -14.88
N LYS A 232 -4.69 13.62 -13.97
CA LYS A 232 -4.80 15.08 -14.18
C LYS A 232 -3.49 15.75 -13.80
N PRO A 233 -2.95 16.64 -14.65
CA PRO A 233 -1.82 17.48 -14.29
C PRO A 233 -2.12 18.35 -13.05
N GLY A 234 -1.07 18.72 -12.31
CA GLY A 234 -1.18 19.55 -11.11
C GLY A 234 -1.70 18.80 -9.88
N ARG A 235 -1.73 17.48 -9.93
CA ARG A 235 -2.10 16.62 -8.79
C ARG A 235 -1.15 15.45 -8.63
N LEU A 236 -1.02 14.98 -7.40
CA LEU A 236 -0.39 13.71 -7.10
C LEU A 236 -1.40 12.58 -7.27
N HIS A 237 -1.03 11.58 -8.05
CA HIS A 237 -1.76 10.34 -8.18
C HIS A 237 -0.94 9.19 -7.59
N VAL A 238 -1.48 8.48 -6.61
CA VAL A 238 -0.88 7.29 -6.04
C VAL A 238 -1.75 6.10 -6.37
N MET A 239 -1.25 5.24 -7.25
CA MET A 239 -1.89 3.98 -7.63
C MET A 239 -1.26 2.85 -6.83
N THR A 240 -2.07 2.18 -6.01
CA THR A 240 -1.63 0.94 -5.38
C THR A 240 -1.80 -0.22 -6.33
N VAL A 241 -0.70 -0.94 -6.51
CA VAL A 241 -0.51 -2.12 -7.35
C VAL A 241 -0.26 -3.30 -6.41
N HIS A 242 -0.89 -4.45 -6.63
CA HIS A 242 -0.60 -5.67 -5.88
C HIS A 242 0.22 -6.61 -6.76
N ALA A 243 1.36 -7.06 -6.25
CA ALA A 243 2.24 -7.96 -7.01
C ALA A 243 1.51 -9.20 -7.55
N GLU A 244 0.52 -9.68 -6.81
CA GLU A 244 -0.34 -10.81 -7.17
C GLU A 244 -1.27 -10.52 -8.34
N THR A 245 -1.74 -9.29 -8.45
CA THR A 245 -2.72 -8.89 -9.47
C THR A 245 -2.03 -8.37 -10.72
N GLU A 246 -1.35 -7.24 -10.62
CA GLU A 246 -0.72 -6.56 -11.74
C GLU A 246 0.57 -7.24 -12.19
N GLY A 247 1.27 -7.93 -11.27
CA GLY A 247 2.47 -8.70 -11.61
C GLY A 247 2.18 -10.05 -12.27
N ILE A 248 1.00 -10.65 -12.04
CA ILE A 248 0.67 -12.00 -12.52
C ILE A 248 -0.52 -11.97 -13.48
N GLY A 249 -1.71 -11.66 -12.95
CA GLY A 249 -2.96 -11.85 -13.70
C GLY A 249 -3.37 -10.69 -14.60
N LYS A 250 -2.85 -9.49 -14.36
CA LYS A 250 -3.24 -8.24 -15.02
C LYS A 250 -2.04 -7.41 -15.52
N LYS A 251 -0.95 -8.08 -15.85
CA LYS A 251 0.29 -7.45 -16.32
C LYS A 251 0.07 -6.60 -17.58
N GLU A 252 -0.76 -7.08 -18.50
CA GLU A 252 -1.05 -6.36 -19.74
C GLU A 252 -1.85 -5.08 -19.52
N ALA A 253 -2.89 -5.12 -18.69
CA ALA A 253 -3.63 -3.92 -18.31
C ALA A 253 -2.69 -2.90 -17.63
N PHE A 254 -1.81 -3.37 -16.76
CA PHE A 254 -0.87 -2.50 -16.05
C PHE A 254 0.19 -1.91 -16.99
N ARG A 255 0.71 -2.69 -17.95
CA ARG A 255 1.59 -2.18 -19.02
C ARG A 255 0.94 -1.01 -19.76
N ARG A 256 -0.31 -1.17 -20.20
CA ARG A 256 -1.06 -0.11 -20.89
C ARG A 256 -1.25 1.14 -20.06
N ILE A 257 -1.45 1.01 -18.74
CA ILE A 257 -1.53 2.14 -17.81
C ILE A 257 -0.20 2.89 -17.79
N ILE A 258 0.92 2.18 -17.65
CA ILE A 258 2.25 2.79 -17.61
C ILE A 258 2.54 3.53 -18.93
N GLU A 259 2.40 2.85 -20.06
CA GLU A 259 2.66 3.42 -21.38
C GLU A 259 1.77 4.61 -21.70
N GLY A 260 0.48 4.51 -21.35
CA GLY A 260 -0.48 5.61 -21.56
C GLY A 260 -0.30 6.80 -20.61
N ALA A 261 0.37 6.61 -19.46
CA ALA A 261 0.70 7.66 -18.50
C ALA A 261 2.02 8.37 -18.85
N GLN A 262 2.94 7.68 -19.54
CA GLN A 262 4.22 8.26 -19.97
C GLN A 262 3.99 9.50 -20.85
N GLY A 263 4.74 10.55 -20.56
CA GLY A 263 4.58 11.85 -21.26
C GLY A 263 3.41 12.72 -20.76
N LYS A 264 2.46 12.16 -19.95
CA LYS A 264 1.38 12.94 -19.35
C LYS A 264 1.76 13.49 -17.97
N LEU A 265 2.40 12.67 -17.15
CA LEU A 265 2.81 13.01 -15.79
C LEU A 265 4.21 12.43 -15.50
N PRO A 266 5.04 13.13 -14.71
CA PRO A 266 6.26 12.53 -14.19
C PRO A 266 5.91 11.35 -13.29
N VAL A 267 6.66 10.25 -13.42
CA VAL A 267 6.56 9.11 -12.51
C VAL A 267 7.56 9.29 -11.39
N LEU A 268 7.06 9.31 -10.16
CA LEU A 268 7.81 9.52 -8.93
C LEU A 268 7.77 8.26 -8.06
N VAL A 269 8.70 8.18 -7.11
CA VAL A 269 8.59 7.25 -5.97
C VAL A 269 8.12 8.00 -4.72
N LEU A 270 7.57 7.29 -3.74
CA LEU A 270 6.98 7.90 -2.53
C LEU A 270 8.02 8.68 -1.71
N SER A 271 9.28 8.25 -1.67
CA SER A 271 10.34 8.99 -0.98
C SER A 271 10.65 10.36 -1.61
N GLU A 272 10.50 10.50 -2.93
CA GLU A 272 10.63 11.80 -3.60
C GLU A 272 9.46 12.72 -3.21
N VAL A 273 8.25 12.17 -3.15
CA VAL A 273 7.07 12.91 -2.66
C VAL A 273 7.25 13.32 -1.20
N ALA A 274 7.72 12.39 -0.35
CA ALA A 274 7.99 12.68 1.06
C ALA A 274 9.02 13.81 1.21
N ARG A 275 10.13 13.77 0.46
CA ARG A 275 11.15 14.82 0.48
C ARG A 275 10.55 16.18 0.13
N ILE A 276 9.75 16.28 -0.95
CA ILE A 276 9.08 17.54 -1.33
C ILE A 276 8.17 18.05 -0.20
N CYS A 277 7.42 17.16 0.45
CA CYS A 277 6.53 17.53 1.55
C CYS A 277 7.32 18.00 2.78
N LEU A 278 8.39 17.30 3.14
CA LEU A 278 9.20 17.60 4.32
C LEU A 278 10.06 18.89 4.15
N GLU A 279 10.38 19.27 2.92
CA GLU A 279 10.99 20.55 2.59
C GLU A 279 10.01 21.74 2.69
N GLN A 280 8.68 21.46 2.76
CA GLN A 280 7.60 22.44 2.78
C GLN A 280 6.57 22.10 3.86
N LEU A 281 7.03 21.82 5.07
CA LEU A 281 6.19 21.33 6.19
C LEU A 281 4.99 22.21 6.48
N GLU A 282 5.14 23.52 6.35
CA GLU A 282 4.06 24.48 6.58
C GLU A 282 2.89 24.34 5.61
N ASN A 283 3.11 23.72 4.46
CA ASN A 283 2.10 23.49 3.42
C ASN A 283 1.41 22.11 3.56
N VAL A 284 1.99 21.20 4.37
CA VAL A 284 1.41 19.88 4.64
C VAL A 284 0.25 20.01 5.64
N PRO A 285 -0.99 19.68 5.29
CA PRO A 285 -2.12 19.84 6.19
C PRO A 285 -2.09 18.83 7.35
N LEU A 286 -2.67 19.23 8.47
CA LEU A 286 -3.17 18.32 9.50
C LEU A 286 -4.57 17.89 9.09
N CYS A 287 -4.84 16.58 9.02
CA CYS A 287 -6.17 16.06 8.71
C CYS A 287 -6.63 15.03 9.73
N GLU A 288 -7.92 15.03 10.02
CA GLU A 288 -8.55 13.95 10.77
C GLU A 288 -8.38 12.61 10.03
N VAL A 289 -8.32 11.53 10.78
CA VAL A 289 -8.43 10.17 10.23
C VAL A 289 -9.86 9.69 10.49
N LEU A 290 -10.53 9.32 9.42
CA LEU A 290 -11.88 8.73 9.46
C LEU A 290 -11.79 7.25 9.13
N TYR A 291 -12.78 6.48 9.61
CA TYR A 291 -12.95 5.08 9.26
C TYR A 291 -14.23 4.92 8.45
N GLY A 292 -14.13 4.29 7.29
CA GLY A 292 -15.27 4.24 6.39
C GLY A 292 -15.15 3.20 5.28
N LEU A 293 -16.26 3.04 4.56
CA LEU A 293 -16.37 2.11 3.44
C LEU A 293 -15.92 2.78 2.14
N VAL A 294 -15.16 2.04 1.34
CA VAL A 294 -14.78 2.43 -0.01
C VAL A 294 -15.45 1.49 -1.02
N PRO A 295 -16.03 2.01 -2.11
CA PRO A 295 -16.66 1.17 -3.13
C PRO A 295 -15.71 0.10 -3.67
N GLY A 296 -16.15 -1.16 -3.69
CA GLY A 296 -15.34 -2.30 -4.14
C GLY A 296 -14.52 -3.00 -3.06
N ARG A 297 -14.39 -2.40 -1.86
CA ARG A 297 -13.71 -3.00 -0.69
C ARG A 297 -14.70 -3.68 0.27
N ALA A 298 -14.19 -4.64 1.03
CA ALA A 298 -14.92 -5.28 2.11
C ALA A 298 -14.40 -4.79 3.47
N GLY A 299 -15.28 -4.19 4.27
CA GLY A 299 -14.93 -3.61 5.58
C GLY A 299 -14.46 -2.17 5.51
N GLU A 300 -14.35 -1.55 6.68
CA GLU A 300 -13.88 -0.18 6.82
C GLU A 300 -12.37 -0.09 6.71
N LEU A 301 -11.88 1.07 6.31
CA LEU A 301 -10.47 1.38 6.20
C LEU A 301 -10.21 2.84 6.62
N SER A 302 -8.96 3.20 6.82
CA SER A 302 -8.56 4.54 7.24
C SER A 302 -8.55 5.50 6.06
N ILE A 303 -9.24 6.62 6.20
CA ILE A 303 -9.44 7.62 5.15
C ILE A 303 -9.02 8.98 5.69
N GLN A 304 -8.34 9.76 4.85
CA GLN A 304 -8.07 11.17 5.10
C GLN A 304 -9.40 11.93 5.27
N GLY A 305 -9.58 12.53 6.42
CA GLY A 305 -10.74 13.36 6.73
C GLY A 305 -10.52 14.84 6.44
N LYS A 306 -11.26 15.68 7.13
CA LYS A 306 -11.19 17.13 6.96
C LYS A 306 -9.87 17.70 7.45
N ARG A 307 -9.39 18.74 6.75
CA ARG A 307 -8.26 19.54 7.22
C ARG A 307 -8.63 20.24 8.52
N ILE A 308 -7.76 20.11 9.50
CA ILE A 308 -7.87 20.80 10.78
C ILE A 308 -7.17 22.14 10.65
N HIS A 309 -7.95 23.23 10.77
CA HIS A 309 -7.41 24.56 10.88
C HIS A 309 -7.08 24.80 12.36
N GLY A 310 -5.86 24.48 12.78
CA GLY A 310 -5.44 24.73 14.15
C GLY A 310 -4.93 26.13 14.33
N ASN A 311 -5.39 26.83 15.34
CA ASN A 311 -4.56 27.86 15.97
C ASN A 311 -3.30 27.14 16.46
N THR A 312 -2.16 27.59 16.00
CA THR A 312 -0.85 27.22 16.52
C THR A 312 -0.76 27.72 17.97
N THR A 313 -1.20 26.89 18.91
CA THR A 313 -0.71 27.03 20.29
C THR A 313 0.41 25.99 20.42
N ALA A 314 1.61 26.53 20.57
CA ALA A 314 2.85 25.82 20.82
C ALA A 314 2.78 24.88 22.01
#